data_32a27073268a7fc03c5203cb6e0c85a1
#
_entry.id   32a27073268a7fc03c5203cb6e0c85a1
#
_cell.length_a   1.000
_cell.length_b   1.000
_cell.length_c   1.000
_cell.angle_alpha   90.00
_cell.angle_beta   90.00
_cell.angle_gamma   90.00
#
_symmetry.space_group_name_H-M   'P 1'
#
loop_
_entity.id
_entity.type
_entity.pdbx_description
1 polymer ?
#
loop_
_entity_poly.entity_id
_entity_poly.type
_entity_poly.pdbx_seq_one_letter_code
_entity_poly.pdbx_strand_id
1 'polypeptide(L)'
;MEAQDMVKQDCRKRIGDGRSTEVWKIPWLSCKLNGFLTTLMPEELSDTLVYNLMEEDGTRWGDELLRDICNGRDGKLIQQIPIPVRQRNDSWFWLLDVKGEFSVRSCYRQLQGEMDYPNAVFWKKLWSLNLPGKIINFLWRTCRFCLPTAAALATKSVNLSTNCLWCRSCVEDSIHILFECNFAQDVWKSVGLWEVVSVNLNSDVFVTMQKIFSVCRKDQSALVGLFCWSLWNRRNRLVWDRVNTSVFGVKAATLNLFNDWKKAQEEEKDTGT
;
A
#
# COMPACT_ATOMS: atom_id res chain seq x y z
N MET A 1 14.64 -5.62 11.44
CA MET A 1 15.01 -6.50 10.32
C MET A 1 15.23 -5.60 9.11
N GLU A 2 16.41 -5.59 8.57
CA GLU A 2 16.70 -4.78 7.38
C GLU A 2 16.07 -5.44 6.14
N ALA A 3 15.68 -4.64 5.15
CA ALA A 3 15.03 -5.15 3.92
C ALA A 3 15.89 -6.21 3.20
N GLN A 4 17.23 -6.13 3.33
CA GLN A 4 18.15 -7.11 2.78
C GLN A 4 18.03 -8.49 3.43
N ASP A 5 17.82 -8.55 4.75
CA ASP A 5 17.71 -9.84 5.46
C ASP A 5 16.48 -10.60 5.03
N MET A 6 15.39 -9.86 4.80
CA MET A 6 14.13 -10.45 4.34
C MET A 6 14.23 -10.97 2.91
N VAL A 7 14.85 -10.21 2.01
CA VAL A 7 15.07 -10.69 0.63
C VAL A 7 15.92 -11.96 0.64
N LYS A 8 16.94 -12.03 1.50
CA LYS A 8 17.77 -13.24 1.65
C LYS A 8 16.98 -14.44 2.20
N GLN A 9 16.03 -14.22 3.11
CA GLN A 9 15.21 -15.28 3.69
C GLN A 9 14.26 -15.94 2.70
N ASP A 10 13.76 -15.21 1.72
CA ASP A 10 12.75 -15.68 0.76
C ASP A 10 13.33 -15.97 -0.64
N CYS A 11 14.62 -15.73 -0.86
CA CYS A 11 15.33 -16.22 -2.03
C CYS A 11 15.76 -17.69 -1.84
N ARG A 12 15.63 -18.47 -2.89
CA ARG A 12 16.08 -19.88 -2.93
C ARG A 12 16.89 -20.12 -4.19
N LYS A 13 17.86 -21.01 -4.09
CA LYS A 13 18.59 -21.49 -5.24
C LYS A 13 17.87 -22.71 -5.82
N ARG A 14 17.43 -22.63 -7.06
CA ARG A 14 16.90 -23.77 -7.80
C ARG A 14 18.07 -24.56 -8.35
N ILE A 15 18.14 -25.83 -8.01
CA ILE A 15 19.21 -26.72 -8.45
C ILE A 15 19.00 -27.07 -9.93
N GLY A 16 20.02 -26.84 -10.70
CA GLY A 16 20.19 -27.27 -12.07
C GLY A 16 21.18 -28.42 -12.13
N ASP A 17 22.46 -28.11 -12.35
CA ASP A 17 23.56 -29.07 -12.34
C ASP A 17 24.26 -29.20 -10.96
N GLY A 18 23.87 -28.37 -10.00
CA GLY A 18 24.40 -28.37 -8.64
C GLY A 18 25.85 -27.89 -8.48
N ARG A 19 26.47 -27.41 -9.55
CA ARG A 19 27.90 -27.04 -9.59
C ARG A 19 28.20 -25.64 -9.07
N SER A 20 27.18 -24.80 -8.88
CA SER A 20 27.30 -23.42 -8.37
C SER A 20 26.62 -23.20 -7.04
N THR A 21 26.20 -24.27 -6.36
CA THR A 21 25.46 -24.18 -5.10
C THR A 21 26.17 -24.95 -4.01
N GLU A 22 26.62 -24.25 -2.98
CA GLU A 22 27.21 -24.85 -1.79
C GLU A 22 26.13 -25.43 -0.88
N VAL A 23 26.33 -26.65 -0.40
CA VAL A 23 25.32 -27.43 0.33
C VAL A 23 24.82 -26.72 1.58
N TRP A 24 25.69 -26.19 2.41
CA TRP A 24 25.33 -25.62 3.72
C TRP A 24 25.21 -24.09 3.73
N LYS A 25 25.85 -23.39 2.78
CA LYS A 25 25.93 -21.92 2.80
C LYS A 25 24.81 -21.23 2.05
N ILE A 26 24.12 -21.94 1.15
CA ILE A 26 23.09 -21.38 0.27
C ILE A 26 21.73 -22.00 0.58
N PRO A 27 20.63 -21.23 0.62
CA PRO A 27 19.28 -21.76 0.83
C PRO A 27 18.74 -22.35 -0.47
N TRP A 28 18.64 -23.67 -0.58
CA TRP A 28 18.16 -24.37 -1.77
C TRP A 28 17.10 -25.43 -1.51
N LEU A 29 16.80 -25.73 -0.24
CA LEU A 29 15.72 -26.66 0.08
C LEU A 29 14.35 -26.03 -0.17
N SER A 30 13.41 -26.83 -0.68
CA SER A 30 12.03 -26.40 -0.99
C SER A 30 11.15 -26.21 0.26
N CYS A 31 11.74 -25.87 1.40
CA CYS A 31 11.02 -25.62 2.65
C CYS A 31 10.70 -24.13 2.79
N LYS A 32 9.41 -23.79 3.00
CA LYS A 32 8.98 -22.40 3.18
C LYS A 32 9.59 -21.71 4.41
N LEU A 33 9.80 -22.45 5.51
CA LEU A 33 10.29 -21.90 6.77
C LEU A 33 11.81 -21.72 6.78
N ASN A 34 12.54 -22.69 6.22
CA ASN A 34 14.00 -22.68 6.22
C ASN A 34 14.53 -23.41 4.99
N GLY A 35 15.16 -22.68 4.09
CA GLY A 35 15.78 -23.23 2.87
C GLY A 35 17.20 -23.75 3.06
N PHE A 36 17.80 -23.58 4.22
CA PHE A 36 19.11 -24.12 4.57
C PHE A 36 19.02 -25.53 5.13
N LEU A 37 20.10 -26.30 5.01
CA LEU A 37 20.24 -27.55 5.76
C LEU A 37 20.28 -27.24 7.27
N THR A 38 19.66 -28.13 8.03
CA THR A 38 19.74 -28.12 9.51
C THR A 38 20.74 -29.14 10.03
N THR A 39 21.25 -29.99 9.17
CA THR A 39 22.35 -30.89 9.44
C THR A 39 23.62 -30.10 9.77
N LEU A 40 24.28 -30.48 10.87
CA LEU A 40 25.55 -29.88 11.23
C LEU A 40 26.57 -30.07 10.12
N MET A 41 27.21 -28.99 9.72
CA MET A 41 28.23 -29.01 8.67
C MET A 41 29.52 -29.64 9.22
N PRO A 42 30.01 -30.77 8.68
CA PRO A 42 31.34 -31.23 8.97
C PRO A 42 32.41 -30.26 8.41
N GLU A 43 33.46 -29.99 9.18
CA GLU A 43 34.50 -29.03 8.74
C GLU A 43 35.15 -29.43 7.40
N GLU A 44 35.29 -30.73 7.17
CA GLU A 44 35.87 -31.29 5.97
C GLU A 44 35.00 -31.11 4.71
N LEU A 45 33.71 -30.86 4.90
CA LEU A 45 32.72 -30.75 3.83
C LEU A 45 32.27 -29.28 3.60
N SER A 46 32.95 -28.29 4.17
CA SER A 46 32.56 -26.88 4.15
C SER A 46 32.32 -26.31 2.75
N ASP A 47 33.05 -26.77 1.75
CA ASP A 47 33.01 -26.30 0.36
C ASP A 47 32.33 -27.30 -0.58
N THR A 48 31.62 -28.28 -0.05
CA THR A 48 30.91 -29.29 -0.82
C THR A 48 29.77 -28.66 -1.62
N LEU A 49 29.73 -28.96 -2.91
CA LEU A 49 28.69 -28.52 -3.82
C LEU A 49 27.54 -29.53 -3.87
N VAL A 50 26.35 -29.04 -4.22
CA VAL A 50 25.15 -29.90 -4.34
C VAL A 50 25.34 -31.03 -5.36
N TYR A 51 26.14 -30.80 -6.41
CA TYR A 51 26.53 -31.83 -7.38
C TYR A 51 27.16 -33.07 -6.69
N ASN A 52 27.93 -32.88 -5.64
CA ASN A 52 28.59 -33.96 -4.91
C ASN A 52 27.60 -34.87 -4.13
N LEU A 53 26.35 -34.43 -3.97
CA LEU A 53 25.27 -35.21 -3.35
C LEU A 53 24.51 -36.11 -4.36
N MET A 54 24.80 -35.93 -5.66
CA MET A 54 24.20 -36.73 -6.73
C MET A 54 25.03 -37.97 -7.04
N GLU A 55 24.43 -38.93 -7.71
CA GLU A 55 25.17 -40.05 -8.30
C GLU A 55 26.11 -39.57 -9.41
N GLU A 56 27.10 -40.37 -9.80
CA GLU A 56 28.14 -39.99 -10.78
C GLU A 56 27.57 -39.53 -12.13
N ASP A 57 26.42 -40.06 -12.51
CA ASP A 57 25.71 -39.69 -13.75
C ASP A 57 24.92 -38.38 -13.62
N GLY A 58 24.81 -37.83 -12.43
CA GLY A 58 24.08 -36.58 -12.14
C GLY A 58 22.57 -36.67 -12.36
N THR A 59 22.00 -37.88 -12.45
CA THR A 59 20.57 -38.07 -12.76
C THR A 59 19.73 -38.36 -11.53
N ARG A 60 20.32 -38.75 -10.45
CA ARG A 60 19.66 -39.11 -9.19
C ARG A 60 20.45 -38.62 -7.98
N TRP A 61 19.76 -38.51 -6.85
CA TRP A 61 20.40 -38.26 -5.55
C TRP A 61 21.09 -39.53 -5.06
N GLY A 62 22.27 -39.38 -4.46
CA GLY A 62 23.01 -40.48 -3.84
C GLY A 62 22.38 -40.88 -2.51
N ASP A 63 21.45 -41.84 -2.52
CA ASP A 63 20.65 -42.20 -1.35
C ASP A 63 21.49 -42.71 -0.16
N GLU A 64 22.59 -43.43 -0.39
CA GLU A 64 23.49 -43.87 0.68
C GLU A 64 24.24 -42.70 1.27
N LEU A 65 24.78 -41.83 0.43
CA LEU A 65 25.49 -40.63 0.85
C LEU A 65 24.58 -39.67 1.66
N LEU A 66 23.35 -39.46 1.21
CA LEU A 66 22.38 -38.61 1.94
C LEU A 66 22.01 -39.19 3.30
N ARG A 67 21.96 -40.50 3.46
CA ARG A 67 21.70 -41.15 4.78
C ARG A 67 22.87 -40.99 5.73
N ASP A 68 24.07 -40.98 5.19
CA ASP A 68 25.30 -40.88 6.01
C ASP A 68 25.56 -39.43 6.49
N ILE A 69 25.31 -38.42 5.65
CA ILE A 69 25.69 -37.05 5.94
C ILE A 69 24.54 -36.15 6.36
N CYS A 70 23.28 -36.49 6.04
CA CYS A 70 22.15 -35.64 6.32
C CYS A 70 21.25 -36.21 7.43
N ASN A 71 20.68 -35.32 8.23
CA ASN A 71 19.60 -35.75 9.14
C ASN A 71 18.35 -36.14 8.35
N GLY A 72 17.43 -36.88 9.01
CA GLY A 72 16.25 -37.42 8.35
C GLY A 72 15.28 -36.36 7.75
N ARG A 73 15.30 -35.13 8.22
CA ARG A 73 14.54 -34.03 7.64
C ARG A 73 15.16 -33.56 6.31
N ASP A 74 16.44 -33.27 6.34
CA ASP A 74 17.13 -32.69 5.19
C ASP A 74 17.24 -33.72 4.06
N GLY A 75 17.55 -34.98 4.36
CA GLY A 75 17.56 -36.05 3.36
C GLY A 75 16.24 -36.19 2.62
N LYS A 76 15.10 -36.20 3.35
CA LYS A 76 13.76 -36.23 2.73
C LYS A 76 13.46 -35.00 1.85
N LEU A 77 13.86 -33.82 2.26
CA LEU A 77 13.64 -32.60 1.49
C LEU A 77 14.50 -32.61 0.23
N ILE A 78 15.73 -33.07 0.27
CA ILE A 78 16.63 -33.19 -0.89
C ILE A 78 16.04 -34.16 -1.91
N GLN A 79 15.63 -35.34 -1.48
CA GLN A 79 15.03 -36.38 -2.35
C GLN A 79 13.75 -35.88 -3.09
N GLN A 80 13.04 -34.90 -2.53
CA GLN A 80 11.86 -34.32 -3.16
C GLN A 80 12.20 -33.30 -4.26
N ILE A 81 13.46 -32.84 -4.35
CA ILE A 81 13.85 -31.88 -5.37
C ILE A 81 14.13 -32.64 -6.68
N PRO A 82 13.39 -32.35 -7.76
CA PRO A 82 13.61 -33.03 -9.03
C PRO A 82 14.92 -32.56 -9.65
N ILE A 83 15.76 -33.50 -10.08
CA ILE A 83 16.95 -33.20 -10.87
C ILE A 83 16.52 -33.05 -12.33
N PRO A 84 16.87 -31.94 -13.01
CA PRO A 84 16.42 -31.72 -14.37
C PRO A 84 17.15 -32.64 -15.35
N VAL A 85 16.41 -33.30 -16.26
CA VAL A 85 16.94 -34.22 -17.29
C VAL A 85 17.89 -33.52 -18.26
N ARG A 86 17.70 -32.19 -18.47
CA ARG A 86 18.62 -31.38 -19.28
C ARG A 86 19.49 -30.55 -18.35
N GLN A 87 20.80 -30.62 -18.54
CA GLN A 87 21.73 -29.80 -17.80
C GLN A 87 21.37 -28.33 -17.92
N ARG A 88 21.11 -27.69 -16.80
CA ARG A 88 20.85 -26.26 -16.64
C ARG A 88 21.69 -25.76 -15.50
N ASN A 89 22.15 -24.54 -15.57
CA ASN A 89 22.82 -23.91 -14.44
C ASN A 89 21.85 -23.70 -13.28
N ASP A 90 22.36 -23.68 -12.07
CA ASP A 90 21.60 -23.31 -10.89
C ASP A 90 21.14 -21.85 -11.00
N SER A 91 19.92 -21.55 -10.56
CA SER A 91 19.36 -20.21 -10.67
C SER A 91 18.68 -19.77 -9.40
N TRP A 92 18.69 -18.48 -9.09
CA TRP A 92 17.91 -17.94 -8.00
C TRP A 92 16.44 -17.81 -8.38
N PHE A 93 15.56 -18.06 -7.41
CA PHE A 93 14.14 -17.78 -7.56
C PHE A 93 13.56 -17.18 -6.28
N TRP A 94 12.50 -16.43 -6.47
CA TRP A 94 11.78 -15.78 -5.40
C TRP A 94 10.62 -16.65 -4.93
N LEU A 95 10.60 -17.01 -3.63
CA LEU A 95 9.63 -17.96 -3.07
C LEU A 95 8.19 -17.42 -3.06
N LEU A 96 8.04 -16.10 -2.99
CA LEU A 96 6.76 -15.40 -2.81
C LEU A 96 6.05 -15.06 -4.13
N ASP A 97 6.55 -15.54 -5.24
CA ASP A 97 5.93 -15.37 -6.55
C ASP A 97 5.79 -16.72 -7.28
N VAL A 98 4.65 -16.92 -7.95
CA VAL A 98 4.35 -18.19 -8.66
C VAL A 98 5.33 -18.45 -9.80
N LYS A 99 5.83 -17.40 -10.44
CA LYS A 99 6.84 -17.50 -11.52
C LYS A 99 8.26 -17.58 -10.97
N GLY A 100 8.45 -17.34 -9.68
CA GLY A 100 9.75 -17.28 -9.05
C GLY A 100 10.52 -16.00 -9.32
N GLU A 101 9.87 -14.94 -9.81
CA GLU A 101 10.48 -13.66 -10.12
C GLU A 101 10.34 -12.69 -8.95
N PHE A 102 11.43 -12.00 -8.60
CA PHE A 102 11.39 -10.97 -7.58
C PHE A 102 10.59 -9.75 -8.06
N SER A 103 9.68 -9.29 -7.23
CA SER A 103 9.05 -7.99 -7.41
C SER A 103 8.97 -7.23 -6.09
N VAL A 104 9.17 -5.92 -6.14
CA VAL A 104 9.00 -5.03 -4.99
C VAL A 104 7.61 -5.19 -4.37
N ARG A 105 6.59 -5.44 -5.18
CA ARG A 105 5.21 -5.66 -4.74
C ARG A 105 5.06 -6.93 -3.89
N SER A 106 5.67 -8.06 -4.29
CA SER A 106 5.61 -9.32 -3.53
C SER A 106 6.39 -9.22 -2.22
N CYS A 107 7.56 -8.58 -2.25
CA CYS A 107 8.35 -8.28 -1.07
C CYS A 107 7.59 -7.38 -0.08
N TYR A 108 6.97 -6.30 -0.57
CA TYR A 108 6.19 -5.38 0.27
C TYR A 108 4.95 -6.04 0.89
N ARG A 109 4.28 -6.94 0.16
CA ARG A 109 3.17 -7.75 0.71
C ARG A 109 3.62 -8.62 1.87
N GLN A 110 4.79 -9.24 1.76
CA GLN A 110 5.35 -10.07 2.83
C GLN A 110 5.68 -9.24 4.08
N LEU A 111 6.28 -8.06 3.89
CA LEU A 111 6.56 -7.12 4.99
C LEU A 111 5.30 -6.69 5.75
N GLN A 112 4.22 -6.49 5.02
CA GLN A 112 2.94 -6.08 5.62
C GLN A 112 2.17 -7.24 6.26
N GLY A 113 2.56 -8.50 6.01
CA GLY A 113 1.81 -9.69 6.41
C GLY A 113 0.49 -9.82 5.65
N GLU A 114 -0.33 -10.81 6.00
CA GLU A 114 -1.74 -10.85 5.60
C GLU A 114 -2.46 -9.70 6.31
N MET A 115 -2.38 -8.51 5.73
CA MET A 115 -3.20 -7.41 6.19
C MET A 115 -4.62 -7.67 5.70
N ASP A 116 -5.45 -8.05 6.65
CA ASP A 116 -6.86 -7.73 6.56
C ASP A 116 -6.91 -6.22 6.38
N TYR A 117 -7.19 -5.73 5.17
CA TYR A 117 -7.26 -4.29 4.92
C TYR A 117 -8.53 -3.77 5.57
N PRO A 118 -8.47 -3.27 6.82
CA PRO A 118 -9.64 -2.69 7.45
C PRO A 118 -10.11 -1.58 6.52
N ASN A 119 -11.40 -1.59 6.19
CA ASN A 119 -12.02 -0.59 5.31
C ASN A 119 -11.69 -0.71 3.80
N ALA A 120 -11.34 -1.92 3.30
CA ALA A 120 -11.09 -2.15 1.87
C ALA A 120 -12.23 -1.63 0.97
N VAL A 121 -13.48 -1.78 1.40
CA VAL A 121 -14.68 -1.29 0.69
C VAL A 121 -14.64 0.24 0.56
N PHE A 122 -14.32 0.95 1.63
CA PHE A 122 -14.18 2.42 1.61
C PHE A 122 -13.08 2.87 0.66
N TRP A 123 -11.89 2.27 0.76
CA TRP A 123 -10.77 2.62 -0.11
C TRP A 123 -11.08 2.33 -1.57
N LYS A 124 -11.69 1.18 -1.89
CA LYS A 124 -12.14 0.87 -3.25
C LYS A 124 -13.12 1.92 -3.77
N LYS A 125 -14.07 2.35 -2.93
CA LYS A 125 -15.03 3.40 -3.29
C LYS A 125 -14.33 4.73 -3.54
N LEU A 126 -13.43 5.16 -2.65
CA LEU A 126 -12.67 6.41 -2.78
C LEU A 126 -11.86 6.45 -4.09
N TRP A 127 -11.09 5.39 -4.37
CA TRP A 127 -10.28 5.31 -5.60
C TRP A 127 -11.11 5.16 -6.87
N SER A 128 -12.36 4.74 -6.78
CA SER A 128 -13.28 4.62 -7.91
C SER A 128 -14.07 5.89 -8.21
N LEU A 129 -13.92 6.96 -7.43
CA LEU A 129 -14.62 8.22 -7.68
C LEU A 129 -14.17 8.81 -9.02
N ASN A 130 -15.13 9.31 -9.78
CA ASN A 130 -14.85 10.03 -11.02
C ASN A 130 -14.50 11.49 -10.71
N LEU A 131 -13.25 11.71 -10.26
CA LEU A 131 -12.70 13.00 -9.87
C LEU A 131 -11.25 13.15 -10.38
N PRO A 132 -10.77 14.36 -10.59
CA PRO A 132 -9.36 14.60 -10.88
C PRO A 132 -8.44 13.93 -9.85
N GLY A 133 -7.34 13.32 -10.30
CA GLY A 133 -6.40 12.60 -9.44
C GLY A 133 -5.86 13.41 -8.25
N LYS A 134 -5.70 14.74 -8.42
CA LYS A 134 -5.31 15.66 -7.33
C LYS A 134 -6.32 15.69 -6.18
N ILE A 135 -7.61 15.57 -6.49
CA ILE A 135 -8.69 15.59 -5.49
C ILE A 135 -8.77 14.23 -4.77
N ILE A 136 -8.65 13.14 -5.51
CA ILE A 136 -8.58 11.78 -4.93
C ILE A 136 -7.38 11.67 -3.97
N ASN A 137 -6.22 12.16 -4.39
CA ASN A 137 -5.03 12.20 -3.54
C ASN A 137 -5.24 13.05 -2.28
N PHE A 138 -5.89 14.21 -2.40
CA PHE A 138 -6.25 15.03 -1.26
C PHE A 138 -7.17 14.26 -0.30
N LEU A 139 -8.21 13.60 -0.77
CA LEU A 139 -9.13 12.81 0.05
C LEU A 139 -8.40 11.67 0.77
N TRP A 140 -7.49 10.98 0.07
CA TRP A 140 -6.64 9.97 0.69
C TRP A 140 -5.78 10.55 1.81
N ARG A 141 -5.12 11.70 1.57
CA ARG A 141 -4.32 12.40 2.59
C ARG A 141 -5.17 12.84 3.78
N THR A 142 -6.39 13.31 3.54
CA THR A 142 -7.36 13.66 4.59
C THR A 142 -7.64 12.46 5.48
N CYS A 143 -8.00 11.33 4.90
CA CYS A 143 -8.30 10.09 5.60
C CYS A 143 -7.06 9.44 6.26
N ARG A 144 -5.85 9.83 5.89
CA ARG A 144 -4.59 9.40 6.51
C ARG A 144 -4.03 10.42 7.50
N PHE A 145 -4.80 11.43 7.86
CA PHE A 145 -4.40 12.50 8.79
C PHE A 145 -3.12 13.24 8.37
N CYS A 146 -2.89 13.36 7.05
CA CYS A 146 -1.68 13.94 6.47
C CYS A 146 -1.87 15.39 5.98
N LEU A 147 -3.00 16.05 6.31
CA LEU A 147 -3.19 17.45 5.95
C LEU A 147 -2.39 18.36 6.90
N PRO A 148 -1.67 19.36 6.36
CA PRO A 148 -0.93 20.33 7.16
C PRO A 148 -1.87 21.40 7.74
N THR A 149 -2.77 21.00 8.63
CA THR A 149 -3.63 21.91 9.42
C THR A 149 -2.79 22.62 10.46
N ALA A 150 -3.31 23.70 11.06
CA ALA A 150 -2.59 24.43 12.10
C ALA A 150 -2.29 23.53 13.30
N ALA A 151 -3.24 22.69 13.72
CA ALA A 151 -3.03 21.71 14.79
C ALA A 151 -1.92 20.70 14.42
N ALA A 152 -1.94 20.14 13.20
CA ALA A 152 -0.94 19.19 12.76
C ALA A 152 0.47 19.81 12.62
N LEU A 153 0.58 21.06 12.21
CA LEU A 153 1.85 21.78 12.13
C LEU A 153 2.41 22.10 13.53
N ALA A 154 1.54 22.46 14.48
CA ALA A 154 1.95 22.71 15.86
C ALA A 154 2.58 21.47 16.51
N THR A 155 2.07 20.27 16.23
CA THR A 155 2.69 18.98 16.70
C THR A 155 4.09 18.75 16.12
N LYS A 156 4.45 19.45 15.04
CA LYS A 156 5.80 19.42 14.42
C LYS A 156 6.67 20.60 14.84
N SER A 157 6.33 21.24 15.97
CA SER A 157 7.06 22.39 16.53
C SER A 157 7.10 23.61 15.64
N VAL A 158 6.16 23.76 14.72
CA VAL A 158 5.98 24.99 13.95
C VAL A 158 5.24 26.02 14.82
N ASN A 159 5.89 27.15 15.11
CA ASN A 159 5.31 28.19 15.95
C ASN A 159 4.26 28.98 15.16
N LEU A 160 2.99 28.64 15.35
CA LEU A 160 1.85 29.32 14.74
C LEU A 160 0.60 29.22 15.64
N SER A 161 -0.38 30.13 15.42
CA SER A 161 -1.68 30.00 16.08
C SER A 161 -2.42 28.78 15.55
N THR A 162 -2.91 27.95 16.47
CA THR A 162 -3.71 26.75 16.15
C THR A 162 -5.17 27.06 15.86
N ASN A 163 -5.61 28.32 16.03
CA ASN A 163 -7.01 28.70 15.85
C ASN A 163 -7.39 28.78 14.37
N CYS A 164 -8.58 28.32 14.06
CA CYS A 164 -9.18 28.42 12.74
C CYS A 164 -9.29 29.88 12.29
N LEU A 165 -8.80 30.18 11.09
CA LEU A 165 -8.85 31.55 10.54
C LEU A 165 -10.26 32.02 10.17
N TRP A 166 -11.23 31.12 10.00
CA TRP A 166 -12.62 31.48 9.69
C TRP A 166 -13.41 31.83 10.96
N CYS A 167 -13.51 30.92 11.91
CA CYS A 167 -14.30 31.16 13.14
C CYS A 167 -13.49 31.80 14.28
N ARG A 168 -12.15 31.72 14.25
CA ARG A 168 -11.21 32.23 15.26
C ARG A 168 -11.39 31.69 16.68
N SER A 169 -12.30 30.75 16.90
CA SER A 169 -12.67 30.23 18.21
C SER A 169 -12.28 28.79 18.47
N CYS A 170 -12.11 27.98 17.42
CA CYS A 170 -11.82 26.56 17.53
C CYS A 170 -10.44 26.22 16.99
N VAL A 171 -9.90 25.10 17.44
CA VAL A 171 -8.64 24.54 16.91
C VAL A 171 -8.85 24.13 15.45
N GLU A 172 -7.88 24.47 14.60
CA GLU A 172 -7.91 24.15 13.20
C GLU A 172 -7.34 22.75 12.95
N ASP A 173 -8.18 21.75 12.96
CA ASP A 173 -7.88 20.40 12.51
C ASP A 173 -8.69 20.05 11.25
N SER A 174 -8.53 18.81 10.74
CA SER A 174 -9.17 18.39 9.49
C SER A 174 -10.69 18.28 9.61
N ILE A 175 -11.21 17.82 10.75
CA ILE A 175 -12.66 17.68 10.94
C ILE A 175 -13.31 19.05 11.06
N HIS A 176 -12.69 19.94 11.81
CA HIS A 176 -13.20 21.31 11.97
C HIS A 176 -13.27 22.06 10.64
N ILE A 177 -12.17 22.10 9.87
CA ILE A 177 -12.12 22.84 8.61
C ILE A 177 -13.12 22.33 7.58
N LEU A 178 -13.27 21.00 7.50
CA LEU A 178 -14.08 20.39 6.45
C LEU A 178 -15.55 20.28 6.81
N PHE A 179 -15.90 20.23 8.10
CA PHE A 179 -17.26 19.87 8.50
C PHE A 179 -17.82 20.70 9.65
N GLU A 180 -17.05 21.03 10.68
CA GLU A 180 -17.59 21.63 11.92
C GLU A 180 -17.55 23.15 11.93
N CYS A 181 -16.62 23.78 11.21
CA CYS A 181 -16.55 25.23 11.16
C CYS A 181 -17.86 25.82 10.60
N ASN A 182 -18.37 26.89 11.23
CA ASN A 182 -19.61 27.55 10.79
C ASN A 182 -19.57 27.87 9.27
N PHE A 183 -18.43 28.34 8.78
CA PHE A 183 -18.25 28.57 7.35
C PHE A 183 -18.44 27.28 6.52
N ALA A 184 -17.85 26.16 6.94
CA ALA A 184 -18.02 24.89 6.26
C ALA A 184 -19.47 24.41 6.31
N GLN A 185 -20.12 24.51 7.47
CA GLN A 185 -21.54 24.17 7.61
C GLN A 185 -22.44 24.97 6.67
N ASP A 186 -22.18 26.27 6.55
CA ASP A 186 -22.94 27.13 5.63
C ASP A 186 -22.74 26.74 4.17
N VAL A 187 -21.54 26.31 3.80
CA VAL A 187 -21.29 25.72 2.47
C VAL A 187 -22.11 24.44 2.30
N TRP A 188 -22.09 23.52 3.25
CA TRP A 188 -22.86 22.28 3.18
C TRP A 188 -24.36 22.50 3.11
N LYS A 189 -24.90 23.46 3.88
CA LYS A 189 -26.31 23.90 3.82
C LYS A 189 -26.65 24.46 2.45
N SER A 190 -25.79 25.32 1.89
CA SER A 190 -26.02 25.98 0.61
C SER A 190 -26.14 25.02 -0.58
N VAL A 191 -25.56 23.83 -0.47
CA VAL A 191 -25.59 22.78 -1.53
C VAL A 191 -26.54 21.62 -1.23
N GLY A 192 -27.30 21.69 -0.13
CA GLY A 192 -28.27 20.66 0.25
C GLY A 192 -27.68 19.35 0.73
N LEU A 193 -26.43 19.36 1.20
CA LEU A 193 -25.72 18.17 1.70
C LEU A 193 -25.60 18.16 3.23
N TRP A 194 -26.07 19.19 3.90
CA TRP A 194 -25.91 19.34 5.35
C TRP A 194 -26.53 18.20 6.14
N GLU A 195 -27.70 17.74 5.79
CA GLU A 195 -28.37 16.64 6.50
C GLU A 195 -27.51 15.36 6.48
N VAL A 196 -26.99 15.00 5.31
CA VAL A 196 -26.12 13.82 5.15
C VAL A 196 -24.82 13.99 5.93
N VAL A 197 -24.25 15.18 5.91
CA VAL A 197 -23.00 15.47 6.63
C VAL A 197 -23.24 15.45 8.13
N SER A 198 -24.23 16.19 8.63
CA SER A 198 -24.46 16.40 10.06
C SER A 198 -24.77 15.10 10.82
N VAL A 199 -25.60 14.21 10.25
CA VAL A 199 -25.94 12.92 10.89
C VAL A 199 -24.79 11.91 10.89
N ASN A 200 -23.77 12.12 10.06
CA ASN A 200 -22.61 11.25 9.94
C ASN A 200 -21.33 11.83 10.58
N LEU A 201 -21.43 13.03 11.17
CA LEU A 201 -20.28 13.66 11.86
C LEU A 201 -19.76 12.78 13.00
N ASN A 202 -18.45 12.76 13.12
CA ASN A 202 -17.70 12.10 14.17
C ASN A 202 -16.47 12.95 14.49
N SER A 203 -15.87 12.79 15.65
CA SER A 203 -14.62 13.46 16.03
C SER A 203 -13.42 13.08 15.15
N ASP A 204 -13.55 12.00 14.39
CA ASP A 204 -12.54 11.48 13.46
C ASP A 204 -12.96 11.73 12.01
N VAL A 205 -12.11 12.42 11.24
CA VAL A 205 -12.39 12.76 9.84
C VAL A 205 -12.48 11.52 8.95
N PHE A 206 -11.71 10.46 9.22
CA PHE A 206 -11.79 9.22 8.47
C PHE A 206 -13.12 8.52 8.70
N VAL A 207 -13.55 8.40 9.96
CA VAL A 207 -14.84 7.79 10.34
C VAL A 207 -16.00 8.59 9.75
N THR A 208 -15.93 9.92 9.76
CA THR A 208 -16.92 10.80 9.14
C THR A 208 -17.01 10.55 7.63
N MET A 209 -15.87 10.54 6.93
CA MET A 209 -15.83 10.26 5.48
C MET A 209 -16.35 8.85 5.15
N GLN A 210 -15.99 7.86 5.96
CA GLN A 210 -16.45 6.48 5.79
C GLN A 210 -17.97 6.36 5.91
N LYS A 211 -18.55 6.98 6.94
CA LYS A 211 -20.00 7.00 7.14
C LYS A 211 -20.73 7.72 6.01
N ILE A 212 -20.28 8.93 5.64
CA ILE A 212 -20.86 9.67 4.52
C ILE A 212 -20.79 8.86 3.23
N PHE A 213 -19.64 8.28 2.92
CA PHE A 213 -19.47 7.48 1.70
C PHE A 213 -20.28 6.17 1.73
N SER A 214 -20.58 5.60 2.90
CA SER A 214 -21.41 4.40 2.99
C SER A 214 -22.85 4.65 2.58
N VAL A 215 -23.41 5.83 2.88
CA VAL A 215 -24.81 6.19 2.59
C VAL A 215 -24.99 6.91 1.27
N CYS A 216 -23.95 7.60 0.76
CA CYS A 216 -24.01 8.34 -0.50
C CYS A 216 -23.87 7.43 -1.72
N ARG A 217 -24.57 7.74 -2.80
CA ARG A 217 -24.27 7.20 -4.14
C ARG A 217 -22.93 7.73 -4.64
N LYS A 218 -22.38 7.11 -5.67
CA LYS A 218 -21.05 7.46 -6.23
C LYS A 218 -20.93 8.95 -6.58
N ASP A 219 -21.93 9.48 -7.28
CA ASP A 219 -21.94 10.91 -7.69
C ASP A 219 -22.03 11.85 -6.49
N GLN A 220 -22.82 11.51 -5.47
CA GLN A 220 -22.89 12.28 -4.24
C GLN A 220 -21.58 12.22 -3.46
N SER A 221 -20.94 11.04 -3.40
CA SER A 221 -19.61 10.89 -2.78
C SER A 221 -18.56 11.72 -3.50
N ALA A 222 -18.59 11.76 -4.83
CA ALA A 222 -17.72 12.61 -5.63
C ALA A 222 -17.94 14.10 -5.33
N LEU A 223 -19.19 14.53 -5.24
CA LEU A 223 -19.54 15.92 -4.92
C LEU A 223 -19.09 16.30 -3.50
N VAL A 224 -19.29 15.43 -2.50
CA VAL A 224 -18.75 15.63 -1.14
C VAL A 224 -17.24 15.77 -1.17
N GLY A 225 -16.54 14.87 -1.86
CA GLY A 225 -15.09 14.93 -1.97
C GLY A 225 -14.60 16.23 -2.61
N LEU A 226 -15.30 16.71 -3.63
CA LEU A 226 -14.98 17.97 -4.31
C LEU A 226 -15.17 19.19 -3.41
N PHE A 227 -16.26 19.22 -2.62
CA PHE A 227 -16.48 20.30 -1.65
C PHE A 227 -15.46 20.29 -0.52
N CYS A 228 -15.07 19.11 -0.02
CA CYS A 228 -13.96 19.00 0.93
C CYS A 228 -12.65 19.60 0.36
N TRP A 229 -12.33 19.28 -0.90
CA TRP A 229 -11.16 19.85 -1.56
C TRP A 229 -11.27 21.37 -1.74
N SER A 230 -12.45 21.86 -2.09
CA SER A 230 -12.69 23.29 -2.27
C SER A 230 -12.58 24.07 -0.97
N LEU A 231 -13.09 23.53 0.14
CA LEU A 231 -12.93 24.10 1.48
C LEU A 231 -11.45 24.16 1.88
N TRP A 232 -10.71 23.07 1.67
CA TRP A 232 -9.27 23.02 1.94
C TRP A 232 -8.47 24.02 1.08
N ASN A 233 -8.74 24.05 -0.22
CA ASN A 233 -8.07 24.97 -1.14
C ASN A 233 -8.34 26.44 -0.76
N ARG A 234 -9.57 26.73 -0.38
CA ARG A 234 -9.96 28.04 0.10
C ARG A 234 -9.24 28.42 1.39
N ARG A 235 -9.17 27.51 2.38
CA ARG A 235 -8.40 27.76 3.60
C ARG A 235 -6.95 28.10 3.26
N ASN A 236 -6.36 27.38 2.32
CA ASN A 236 -4.98 27.65 1.89
C ASN A 236 -4.83 29.02 1.25
N ARG A 237 -5.76 29.41 0.38
CA ARG A 237 -5.76 30.77 -0.21
C ARG A 237 -5.94 31.87 0.85
N LEU A 238 -6.72 31.64 1.87
CA LEU A 238 -6.83 32.59 2.98
C LEU A 238 -5.51 32.71 3.77
N VAL A 239 -4.81 31.59 3.99
CA VAL A 239 -3.53 31.55 4.71
C VAL A 239 -2.43 32.25 3.91
N TRP A 240 -2.28 31.91 2.63
CA TRP A 240 -1.14 32.31 1.82
C TRP A 240 -1.38 33.61 1.10
N ASP A 241 -2.56 33.78 0.48
CA ASP A 241 -2.87 34.91 -0.41
C ASP A 241 -3.71 35.99 0.28
N ARG A 242 -4.18 35.73 1.52
CA ARG A 242 -5.12 36.57 2.26
C ARG A 242 -6.44 36.83 1.50
N VAL A 243 -6.77 35.96 0.55
CA VAL A 243 -8.00 36.05 -0.24
C VAL A 243 -9.16 35.38 0.51
N ASN A 244 -10.15 36.20 0.86
CA ASN A 244 -11.38 35.72 1.45
C ASN A 244 -12.45 35.50 0.34
N THR A 245 -13.14 34.35 0.29
CA THR A 245 -14.20 34.06 -0.68
C THR A 245 -15.51 33.78 0.08
N SER A 246 -16.64 34.21 -0.40
CA SER A 246 -17.95 33.95 0.21
C SER A 246 -18.37 32.48 0.06
N VAL A 247 -19.36 32.04 0.84
CA VAL A 247 -20.02 30.72 0.71
C VAL A 247 -20.53 30.51 -0.73
N PHE A 248 -21.18 31.55 -1.29
CA PHE A 248 -21.64 31.52 -2.67
C PHE A 248 -20.50 31.33 -3.68
N GLY A 249 -19.38 32.02 -3.49
CA GLY A 249 -18.21 31.90 -4.34
C GLY A 249 -17.60 30.50 -4.31
N VAL A 250 -17.54 29.85 -3.11
CA VAL A 250 -17.09 28.47 -3.01
C VAL A 250 -18.04 27.53 -3.74
N LYS A 251 -19.36 27.68 -3.51
CA LYS A 251 -20.38 26.87 -4.19
C LYS A 251 -20.27 26.98 -5.72
N ALA A 252 -20.27 28.20 -6.25
CA ALA A 252 -20.22 28.43 -7.69
C ALA A 252 -18.94 27.85 -8.32
N ALA A 253 -17.77 28.14 -7.75
CA ALA A 253 -16.49 27.64 -8.26
C ALA A 253 -16.41 26.09 -8.22
N THR A 254 -16.95 25.47 -7.15
CA THR A 254 -16.94 24.00 -7.01
C THR A 254 -17.86 23.34 -8.03
N LEU A 255 -19.06 23.87 -8.23
CA LEU A 255 -20.01 23.32 -9.20
C LEU A 255 -19.51 23.50 -10.64
N ASN A 256 -18.91 24.63 -10.97
CA ASN A 256 -18.31 24.85 -12.28
C ASN A 256 -17.18 23.83 -12.52
N LEU A 257 -16.26 23.65 -11.57
CA LEU A 257 -15.20 22.65 -11.66
C LEU A 257 -15.76 21.24 -11.87
N PHE A 258 -16.84 20.89 -11.20
CA PHE A 258 -17.48 19.58 -11.34
C PHE A 258 -18.09 19.39 -12.74
N ASN A 259 -18.75 20.40 -13.25
CA ASN A 259 -19.37 20.37 -14.58
C ASN A 259 -18.31 20.33 -15.69
N ASP A 260 -17.27 21.13 -15.58
CA ASP A 260 -16.14 21.16 -16.53
C ASP A 260 -15.44 19.78 -16.57
N TRP A 261 -15.22 19.18 -15.40
CA TRP A 261 -14.64 17.84 -15.31
C TRP A 261 -15.54 16.78 -15.97
N LYS A 262 -16.85 16.80 -15.73
CA LYS A 262 -17.77 15.87 -16.37
C LYS A 262 -17.75 16.01 -17.89
N LYS A 263 -17.78 17.23 -18.39
CA LYS A 263 -17.72 17.53 -19.81
C LYS A 263 -16.47 17.00 -20.48
N ALA A 264 -15.30 17.22 -19.85
CA ALA A 264 -14.01 16.69 -20.34
C ALA A 264 -14.00 15.16 -20.43
N GLN A 265 -14.63 14.48 -19.44
CA GLN A 265 -14.72 13.01 -19.43
C GLN A 265 -15.69 12.45 -20.49
N GLU A 266 -16.71 13.19 -20.89
CA GLU A 266 -17.63 12.82 -21.97
C GLU A 266 -16.92 12.99 -23.33
N GLU A 267 -16.21 14.07 -23.54
CA GLU A 267 -15.42 14.32 -24.76
C GLU A 267 -14.32 13.30 -24.99
N GLU A 268 -13.62 12.85 -23.91
CA GLU A 268 -12.61 11.78 -24.01
C GLU A 268 -13.21 10.42 -24.43
N LYS A 269 -14.44 10.14 -24.04
CA LYS A 269 -15.12 8.88 -24.43
C LYS A 269 -15.55 8.88 -25.89
N ASP A 270 -15.95 10.03 -26.39
CA ASP A 270 -16.41 10.19 -27.79
C ASP A 270 -15.24 10.21 -28.79
N THR A 271 -14.03 10.62 -28.36
CA THR A 271 -12.83 10.65 -29.17
C THR A 271 -12.01 9.36 -29.14
N GLY A 272 -12.30 8.45 -28.22
CA GLY A 272 -11.59 7.17 -28.00
C GLY A 272 -12.20 5.96 -28.75
N THR A 273 -13.09 6.20 -29.71
CA THR A 273 -13.63 5.23 -30.67
C THR A 273 -12.98 5.53 -32.03
#